data_04f3c340cc76e1a649a001c2ac98f22d
#
_entry.id   04f3c340cc76e1a649a001c2ac98f22d
#
_cell.length_a   1.000
_cell.length_b   1.000
_cell.length_c   1.000
_cell.angle_alpha   90.00
_cell.angle_beta   90.00
_cell.angle_gamma   90.00
#
_symmetry.space_group_name_H-M   'P 1'
#
loop_
_entity.id
_entity.type
_entity.pdbx_description
1 polymer ?
#
loop_
_entity_poly.entity_id
_entity_poly.type
_entity_poly.pdbx_seq_one_letter_code
_entity_poly.pdbx_strand_id
1 'polypeptide(L)'
;SLRSLVFDPPFMTYVRAGRSGNGNMIMAKRFGGYWRYDELEDHYRSTLEECGRVLSKKGIMVFKCQDIVHNHKLHPTHIFVTEWMRDWFRLKDLFILAAKSRMPIPQKEGERKKVQKHSRIHHSYFMVLERL
;
A
#
# COMPACT_ATOMS: atom_id res chain seq x y z
N SER A 1 -2.25 6.65 -26.45
CA SER A 1 -1.80 6.98 -25.09
C SER A 1 -2.97 7.47 -24.23
N LEU A 2 -2.94 7.13 -22.95
CA LEU A 2 -3.95 7.53 -21.99
C LEU A 2 -3.66 8.91 -21.42
N ARG A 3 -4.72 9.66 -21.04
CA ARG A 3 -4.55 10.97 -20.39
C ARG A 3 -4.57 10.88 -18.86
N SER A 4 -5.26 9.88 -18.34
CA SER A 4 -5.36 9.67 -16.91
C SER A 4 -5.53 8.20 -16.56
N LEU A 5 -5.13 7.83 -15.34
CA LEU A 5 -5.16 6.48 -14.84
C LEU A 5 -5.28 6.49 -13.32
N VAL A 6 -5.99 5.52 -12.77
CA VAL A 6 -6.05 5.29 -11.31
C VAL A 6 -5.48 3.92 -11.03
N PHE A 7 -4.61 3.84 -10.05
CA PHE A 7 -4.02 2.60 -9.56
C PHE A 7 -4.25 2.45 -8.06
N ASP A 8 -5.12 1.54 -7.69
CA ASP A 8 -5.44 1.19 -6.30
C ASP A 8 -5.07 -0.28 -6.05
N PRO A 9 -3.78 -0.59 -5.90
CA PRO A 9 -3.31 -1.96 -5.72
C PRO A 9 -3.56 -2.47 -4.30
N PRO A 10 -3.45 -3.78 -4.09
CA PRO A 10 -3.31 -4.31 -2.75
C PRO A 10 -2.13 -3.64 -2.04
N PHE A 11 -2.29 -3.37 -0.75
CA PHE A 11 -1.26 -2.69 0.06
C PHE A 11 -0.82 -3.51 1.28
N MET A 12 -1.40 -4.69 1.48
CA MET A 12 -1.13 -5.53 2.65
C MET A 12 -0.14 -6.63 2.34
N THR A 13 0.69 -6.93 3.32
CA THR A 13 1.49 -8.15 3.37
C THR A 13 0.90 -9.10 4.41
N TYR A 14 0.99 -10.40 4.14
CA TYR A 14 0.46 -11.43 5.02
C TYR A 14 1.59 -12.18 5.71
N VAL A 15 1.38 -12.51 6.97
CA VAL A 15 2.26 -13.43 7.69
C VAL A 15 1.83 -14.85 7.34
N ARG A 16 2.76 -15.62 6.78
CA ARG A 16 2.53 -17.06 6.60
C ARG A 16 2.22 -17.69 7.93
N ALA A 17 1.23 -18.48 7.90
CA ALA A 17 0.99 -19.57 8.78
C ALA A 17 0.22 -19.35 10.06
N GLY A 18 -0.82 -20.07 10.13
CA GLY A 18 -1.26 -20.93 11.23
C GLY A 18 -1.49 -20.30 12.59
N ARG A 19 -1.17 -19.05 12.71
CA ARG A 19 -1.38 -18.32 13.96
C ARG A 19 -2.35 -17.19 13.78
N SER A 20 -3.54 -17.56 13.40
CA SER A 20 -4.73 -16.76 13.62
C SER A 20 -4.64 -15.33 13.13
N GLY A 21 -4.91 -14.96 12.23
CA GLY A 21 -5.38 -13.68 11.81
C GLY A 21 -6.52 -13.94 10.85
N ASN A 22 -7.58 -14.50 11.31
CA ASN A 22 -8.75 -14.79 10.50
C ASN A 22 -9.18 -13.59 9.65
N GLY A 23 -8.93 -12.36 10.13
CA GLY A 23 -9.13 -11.13 9.39
C GLY A 23 -8.23 -11.00 8.16
N ASN A 24 -6.96 -11.36 8.26
CA ASN A 24 -6.01 -11.29 7.13
C ASN A 24 -6.37 -12.28 6.03
N MET A 25 -6.86 -13.47 6.36
CA MET A 25 -7.29 -14.46 5.37
C MET A 25 -8.53 -14.01 4.60
N ILE A 26 -9.47 -13.35 5.26
CA ILE A 26 -10.65 -12.78 4.61
C ILE A 26 -10.25 -11.65 3.66
N MET A 27 -9.37 -10.77 4.11
CA MET A 27 -8.84 -9.68 3.28
C MET A 27 -8.06 -10.21 2.09
N ALA A 28 -7.24 -11.25 2.28
CA ALA A 28 -6.50 -11.91 1.21
C ALA A 28 -7.42 -12.47 0.13
N LYS A 29 -8.51 -13.12 0.54
CA LYS A 29 -9.50 -13.68 -0.39
C LYS A 29 -10.28 -12.61 -1.17
N ARG A 30 -10.51 -11.45 -0.57
CA ARG A 30 -11.32 -10.38 -1.17
C ARG A 30 -10.50 -9.43 -2.03
N PHE A 31 -9.30 -9.07 -1.60
CA PHE A 31 -8.55 -7.96 -2.17
C PHE A 31 -7.15 -8.35 -2.66
N GLY A 32 -6.72 -9.59 -2.40
CA GLY A 32 -5.36 -9.99 -2.68
C GLY A 32 -4.35 -9.35 -1.73
N GLY A 33 -3.08 -9.65 -1.94
CA GLY A 33 -1.96 -9.12 -1.16
C GLY A 33 -0.66 -9.85 -1.49
N TYR A 34 0.35 -9.61 -0.66
CA TYR A 34 1.71 -10.10 -0.87
C TYR A 34 2.19 -10.89 0.34
N TRP A 35 2.99 -11.92 0.13
CA TRP A 35 3.61 -12.67 1.23
C TRP A 35 4.85 -11.99 1.78
N ARG A 36 5.53 -11.21 0.95
CA ARG A 36 6.74 -10.46 1.29
C ARG A 36 6.63 -9.04 0.78
N TYR A 37 7.30 -8.12 1.44
CA TYR A 37 7.30 -6.72 1.03
C TYR A 37 8.01 -6.51 -0.33
N ASP A 38 9.05 -7.29 -0.65
CA ASP A 38 9.72 -7.20 -1.95
C ASP A 38 8.81 -7.58 -3.13
N GLU A 39 7.84 -8.46 -2.93
CA GLU A 39 6.81 -8.75 -3.94
C GLU A 39 5.90 -7.53 -4.21
N LEU A 40 5.54 -6.80 -3.17
CA LEU A 40 4.82 -5.54 -3.29
C LEU A 40 5.66 -4.51 -4.05
N GLU A 41 6.93 -4.37 -3.67
CA GLU A 41 7.86 -3.46 -4.34
C GLU A 41 7.98 -3.77 -5.84
N ASP A 42 8.21 -5.02 -6.20
CA ASP A 42 8.35 -5.44 -7.60
C ASP A 42 7.08 -5.14 -8.41
N HIS A 43 5.91 -5.41 -7.83
CA HIS A 43 4.64 -5.11 -8.48
C HIS A 43 4.43 -3.61 -8.67
N TYR A 44 4.70 -2.81 -7.65
CA TYR A 44 4.53 -1.36 -7.73
C TYR A 44 5.50 -0.74 -8.74
N ARG A 45 6.76 -1.14 -8.72
CA ARG A 45 7.78 -0.64 -9.65
C ARG A 45 7.46 -0.98 -11.09
N SER A 46 7.14 -2.23 -11.40
CA SER A 46 6.79 -2.65 -12.75
C SER A 46 5.51 -1.97 -13.26
N THR A 47 4.55 -1.73 -12.37
CA THR A 47 3.33 -1.01 -12.72
C THR A 47 3.60 0.47 -12.99
N LEU A 48 4.44 1.12 -12.21
CA LEU A 48 4.84 2.51 -12.45
C LEU A 48 5.53 2.66 -13.81
N GLU A 49 6.42 1.75 -14.16
CA GLU A 49 7.08 1.72 -15.47
C GLU A 49 6.06 1.56 -16.60
N GLU A 50 5.16 0.59 -16.50
CA GLU A 50 4.14 0.35 -17.53
C GLU A 50 3.14 1.50 -17.64
N CYS A 51 2.72 2.08 -16.53
CA CYS A 51 1.88 3.28 -16.53
C CYS A 51 2.60 4.47 -17.16
N GLY A 52 3.89 4.61 -16.90
CA GLY A 52 4.73 5.62 -17.55
C GLY A 52 4.81 5.42 -19.06
N ARG A 53 4.82 4.17 -19.52
CA ARG A 53 4.85 3.85 -20.95
C ARG A 53 3.53 4.19 -21.65
N VAL A 54 2.39 3.95 -21.02
CA VAL A 54 1.06 4.10 -21.65
C VAL A 54 0.45 5.48 -21.49
N LEU A 55 0.85 6.24 -20.49
CA LEU A 55 0.37 7.60 -20.28
C LEU A 55 1.05 8.59 -21.23
N SER A 56 0.28 9.53 -21.75
CA SER A 56 0.81 10.66 -22.51
C SER A 56 1.63 11.57 -21.60
N LYS A 57 2.54 12.35 -22.20
CA LYS A 57 3.26 13.42 -21.49
C LYS A 57 2.25 14.33 -20.78
N LYS A 58 2.55 14.71 -19.55
CA LYS A 58 1.66 15.46 -18.65
C LYS A 58 0.36 14.74 -18.28
N GLY A 59 0.20 13.47 -18.66
CA GLY A 59 -0.90 12.64 -18.19
C GLY A 59 -0.83 12.43 -16.69
N ILE A 60 -1.98 12.21 -16.07
CA ILE A 60 -2.12 12.13 -14.61
C ILE A 60 -2.40 10.69 -14.19
N MET A 61 -1.66 10.23 -13.20
CA MET A 61 -1.93 9.00 -12.49
C MET A 61 -2.25 9.29 -11.03
N VAL A 62 -3.36 8.75 -10.54
CA VAL A 62 -3.63 8.72 -9.10
C VAL A 62 -3.20 7.36 -8.57
N PHE A 63 -2.20 7.37 -7.73
CA PHE A 63 -1.64 6.18 -7.10
C PHE A 63 -2.01 6.14 -5.63
N LYS A 64 -2.73 5.12 -5.21
CA LYS A 64 -3.07 4.93 -3.80
C LYS A 64 -2.14 3.92 -3.16
N CYS A 65 -1.57 4.28 -2.03
CA CYS A 65 -0.77 3.37 -1.22
C CYS A 65 -0.95 3.64 0.27
N GLN A 66 -0.45 2.73 1.07
CA GLN A 66 -0.44 2.82 2.53
C GLN A 66 0.90 2.34 3.06
N ASP A 67 1.40 3.02 4.08
CA ASP A 67 2.54 2.53 4.83
C ASP A 67 2.12 1.30 5.63
N ILE A 68 3.00 0.34 5.76
CA ILE A 68 2.71 -0.91 6.44
C ILE A 68 3.83 -1.32 7.38
N VAL A 69 3.45 -2.09 8.39
CA VAL A 69 4.40 -2.79 9.26
C VAL A 69 4.45 -4.25 8.84
N HIS A 70 5.61 -4.71 8.43
CA HIS A 70 5.87 -6.10 8.05
C HIS A 70 7.10 -6.61 8.79
N ASN A 71 6.99 -7.79 9.41
CA ASN A 71 8.05 -8.36 10.25
C ASN A 71 8.60 -7.37 11.29
N HIS A 72 7.71 -6.71 12.02
CA HIS A 72 8.03 -5.72 13.07
C HIS A 72 8.84 -4.50 12.57
N LYS A 73 8.83 -4.25 11.28
CA LYS A 73 9.51 -3.11 10.65
C LYS A 73 8.51 -2.26 9.87
N LEU A 74 8.56 -0.96 10.10
CA LEU A 74 7.78 -0.01 9.32
C LEU A 74 8.37 0.13 7.91
N HIS A 75 7.54 0.02 6.91
CA HIS A 75 7.84 0.31 5.52
C HIS A 75 7.05 1.55 5.08
N PRO A 76 7.70 2.71 4.96
CA PRO A 76 7.04 3.92 4.52
C PRO A 76 6.84 3.91 3.01
N THR A 77 5.85 3.17 2.56
CA THR A 77 5.61 2.88 1.13
C THR A 77 5.45 4.16 0.31
N HIS A 78 4.77 5.19 0.82
CA HIS A 78 4.61 6.46 0.08
C HIS A 78 5.95 7.14 -0.21
N ILE A 79 6.92 7.05 0.70
CA ILE A 79 8.28 7.57 0.47
C ILE A 79 8.98 6.73 -0.60
N PHE A 80 8.89 5.42 -0.50
CA PHE A 80 9.50 4.51 -1.48
C PHE A 80 8.90 4.69 -2.87
N VAL A 81 7.58 4.83 -2.99
CA VAL A 81 6.94 5.12 -4.27
C VAL A 81 7.46 6.41 -4.89
N THR A 82 7.69 7.44 -4.07
CA THR A 82 8.28 8.71 -4.53
C THR A 82 9.68 8.50 -5.13
N GLU A 83 10.45 7.56 -4.62
CA GLU A 83 11.75 7.16 -5.18
C GLU A 83 11.58 6.34 -6.46
N TRP A 84 10.72 5.32 -6.44
CA TRP A 84 10.54 4.37 -7.56
C TRP A 84 9.96 5.02 -8.82
N MET A 85 9.16 6.09 -8.67
CA MET A 85 8.49 6.74 -9.79
C MET A 85 9.37 7.72 -10.58
N ARG A 86 10.55 8.08 -10.07
CA ARG A 86 11.34 9.25 -10.53
C ARG A 86 11.66 9.28 -12.02
N ASP A 87 11.86 8.13 -12.63
CA ASP A 87 12.21 8.05 -14.06
C ASP A 87 11.02 8.34 -14.98
N TRP A 88 9.80 8.24 -14.47
CA TRP A 88 8.58 8.33 -15.24
C TRP A 88 7.66 9.48 -14.86
N PHE A 89 7.69 9.84 -13.58
CA PHE A 89 6.73 10.77 -13.00
C PHE A 89 7.38 11.77 -12.05
N ARG A 90 6.67 12.88 -11.89
CA ARG A 90 6.89 13.77 -10.75
C ARG A 90 5.67 13.77 -9.83
N LEU A 91 5.87 13.93 -8.56
CA LEU A 91 4.79 14.12 -7.60
C LEU A 91 4.20 15.53 -7.80
N LYS A 92 2.93 15.58 -8.18
CA LYS A 92 2.22 16.85 -8.39
C LYS A 92 1.48 17.28 -7.13
N ASP A 93 0.72 16.36 -6.54
CA ASP A 93 -0.04 16.60 -5.31
C ASP A 93 -0.06 15.34 -4.45
N LEU A 94 -0.31 15.53 -3.15
CA LEU A 94 -0.41 14.46 -2.18
C LEU A 94 -1.62 14.70 -1.27
N PHE A 95 -2.53 13.73 -1.23
CA PHE A 95 -3.66 13.74 -0.32
C PHE A 95 -3.54 12.60 0.68
N ILE A 96 -3.90 12.88 1.92
CA ILE A 96 -3.90 11.88 3.00
C ILE A 96 -5.34 11.69 3.46
N LEU A 97 -5.82 10.46 3.36
CA LEU A 97 -7.11 10.07 3.88
C LEU A 97 -6.93 9.38 5.23
N ALA A 98 -7.36 10.05 6.29
CA ALA A 98 -7.36 9.48 7.63
C ALA A 98 -8.70 8.78 7.91
N ALA A 99 -8.64 7.51 8.29
CA ALA A 99 -9.82 6.78 8.74
C ALA A 99 -10.21 7.20 10.16
N LYS A 100 -11.49 7.41 10.40
CA LYS A 100 -12.00 7.77 11.73
C LYS A 100 -11.84 6.63 12.75
N SER A 101 -11.95 5.39 12.29
CA SER A 101 -11.79 4.22 13.14
C SER A 101 -11.33 3.02 12.33
N ARG A 102 -10.66 2.09 12.98
CA ARG A 102 -10.40 0.75 12.44
C ARG A 102 -11.27 -0.27 13.15
N MET A 103 -11.60 -1.34 12.45
CA MET A 103 -12.22 -2.49 13.10
C MET A 103 -11.32 -2.99 14.23
N PRO A 104 -11.86 -3.17 15.44
CA PRO A 104 -11.09 -3.76 16.53
C PRO A 104 -10.65 -5.17 16.16
N ILE A 105 -9.41 -5.52 16.52
CA ILE A 105 -8.93 -6.90 16.38
C ILE A 105 -9.64 -7.72 17.46
N PRO A 106 -10.39 -8.78 17.09
CA PRO A 106 -11.03 -9.64 18.08
C PRO A 106 -9.96 -10.25 19.00
N GLN A 107 -10.09 -10.03 20.31
CA GLN A 107 -9.31 -10.75 21.31
C GLN A 107 -10.11 -11.97 21.78
N LYS A 108 -9.49 -13.13 21.73
CA LYS A 108 -10.06 -14.32 22.38
C LYS A 108 -9.92 -14.19 23.89
N GLU A 109 -10.96 -14.59 24.61
CA GLU A 109 -10.94 -14.68 26.07
C GLU A 109 -9.74 -15.54 26.53
N GLY A 110 -8.95 -15.04 27.48
CA GLY A 110 -7.75 -15.71 27.99
C GLY A 110 -6.45 -15.45 27.22
N GLU A 111 -6.44 -14.71 26.13
CA GLU A 111 -5.20 -14.32 25.45
C GLU A 111 -4.49 -13.20 26.22
N ARG A 112 -3.17 -13.36 26.44
CA ARG A 112 -2.33 -12.28 26.97
C ARG A 112 -2.38 -11.10 26.00
N LYS A 113 -2.56 -9.88 26.51
CA LYS A 113 -2.41 -8.65 25.72
C LYS A 113 -1.03 -8.65 25.07
N LYS A 114 -0.99 -8.76 23.75
CA LYS A 114 0.26 -8.59 23.01
C LYS A 114 0.67 -7.12 23.09
N VAL A 115 1.91 -6.89 23.49
CA VAL A 115 2.48 -5.53 23.49
C VAL A 115 2.57 -5.05 22.05
N GLN A 116 1.88 -3.96 21.75
CA GLN A 116 1.94 -3.34 20.45
C GLN A 116 3.26 -2.56 20.33
N LYS A 117 4.11 -2.96 19.40
CA LYS A 117 5.41 -2.31 19.17
C LYS A 117 5.34 -1.08 18.26
N HIS A 118 4.32 -1.00 17.43
CA HIS A 118 4.14 0.09 16.47
C HIS A 118 2.75 0.68 16.59
N SER A 119 2.64 1.96 16.29
CA SER A 119 1.33 2.62 16.16
C SER A 119 0.52 1.99 15.03
N ARG A 120 -0.80 1.95 15.21
CA ARG A 120 -1.70 1.53 14.13
C ARG A 120 -1.70 2.57 13.02
N ILE A 121 -1.70 2.09 11.79
CA ILE A 121 -1.80 2.95 10.62
C ILE A 121 -3.28 3.13 10.27
N HIS A 122 -3.77 4.39 10.33
CA HIS A 122 -5.16 4.75 10.10
C HIS A 122 -5.33 5.63 8.86
N HIS A 123 -4.32 5.71 7.99
CA HIS A 123 -4.33 6.62 6.86
C HIS A 123 -3.82 5.95 5.60
N SER A 124 -4.27 6.46 4.47
CA SER A 124 -3.76 6.11 3.15
C SER A 124 -3.33 7.37 2.40
N TYR A 125 -2.46 7.19 1.44
CA TYR A 125 -1.96 8.25 0.58
C TYR A 125 -2.56 8.12 -0.81
N PHE A 126 -3.02 9.26 -1.33
CA PHE A 126 -3.39 9.41 -2.74
C PHE A 126 -2.35 10.33 -3.38
N MET A 127 -1.48 9.75 -4.14
CA MET A 127 -0.38 10.45 -4.80
C MET A 127 -0.82 10.82 -6.21
N VAL A 128 -0.84 12.10 -6.51
CA VAL A 128 -1.12 12.59 -7.87
C VAL A 128 0.19 12.72 -8.60
N LEU A 129 0.42 11.84 -9.55
CA LEU A 129 1.65 11.74 -10.33
C LEU A 129 1.41 12.31 -11.72
N GLU A 130 2.30 13.17 -12.17
CA GLU A 130 2.29 13.70 -13.53
C GLU A 130 3.39 13.06 -14.35
N ARG A 131 3.04 12.54 -15.52
CA ARG A 131 4.00 11.92 -16.45
C ARG A 131 4.98 12.95 -17.00
N LEU A 132 6.25 12.66 -16.88
CA LEU A 132 7.33 13.48 -17.41
C LEU A 132 7.31 13.62 -18.93
#